data_06a7fb498c183f41d66118e25bcfeaa1
#
_entry.id   06a7fb498c183f41d66118e25bcfeaa1
#
_cell.length_a   1.000
_cell.length_b   1.000
_cell.length_c   1.000
_cell.angle_alpha   90.00
_cell.angle_beta   90.00
_cell.angle_gamma   90.00
#
_symmetry.space_group_name_H-M   'P 1'
#
loop_
_entity.id
_entity.type
_entity.pdbx_description
1 polymer ?
#
loop_
_entity_poly.entity_id
_entity_poly.type
_entity_poly.pdbx_seq_one_letter_code
_entity_poly.pdbx_strand_id
1 'polypeptide(L)'
;MLYPMKFDDIYKGMPKYIWGGRNLAAIGKRLPNEGTVAESWEVSCNPAGLSVISNGEYKGVELVSVVEELGGGIVGNAKVFANLKRFPLLVKFIDANEDLSIQVHPGDEYAQSAENEEFGKNEMWYVVAANQGASLIYDIKPGTTREEFSRKVDENSVLDCLQTVYVSPGDVVNIPAGLVHAIGKGIVLAEIQQNSDLTYRVFDYDRTGPDGKLRPLHIKKALDVIDFGPSAGLRKEKYTGLSLEPEMGNLRTIVVANKYFAIEKFDISKKHEAICNGERFYILTAISGKAELK
;
A
#
# COMPACT_ATOMS: atom_id res chain seq x y z
N MET A 1 20.97 20.04 10.14
CA MET A 1 21.11 18.67 10.73
C MET A 1 19.82 17.90 10.44
N LEU A 2 19.89 16.64 9.99
CA LEU A 2 18.68 15.85 9.80
C LEU A 2 17.98 15.59 11.13
N TYR A 3 16.67 15.59 11.11
CA TYR A 3 15.79 15.37 12.25
C TYR A 3 14.59 14.52 11.83
N PRO A 4 13.84 13.91 12.75
CA PRO A 4 12.62 13.19 12.41
C PRO A 4 11.55 14.12 11.81
N MET A 5 11.26 13.95 10.54
CA MET A 5 10.26 14.74 9.84
C MET A 5 8.86 14.20 10.07
N LYS A 6 7.89 15.10 10.27
CA LYS A 6 6.45 14.84 10.29
C LYS A 6 5.83 15.43 9.04
N PHE A 7 4.74 14.87 8.59
CA PHE A 7 4.06 15.32 7.40
C PHE A 7 2.63 15.75 7.70
N ASP A 8 2.11 16.65 6.88
CA ASP A 8 0.70 16.97 6.86
C ASP A 8 -0.10 15.82 6.23
N ASP A 9 -1.31 15.57 6.72
CA ASP A 9 -2.18 14.54 6.18
C ASP A 9 -2.64 14.87 4.74
N ILE A 10 -2.53 13.92 3.82
CA ILE A 10 -3.04 14.04 2.46
C ILE A 10 -4.23 13.10 2.32
N TYR A 11 -5.44 13.66 2.34
CA TYR A 11 -6.66 12.88 2.20
C TYR A 11 -7.12 12.75 0.76
N LYS A 12 -7.52 11.53 0.38
CA LYS A 12 -8.14 11.19 -0.90
C LYS A 12 -9.57 10.69 -0.64
N GLY A 13 -10.52 11.25 -1.37
CA GLY A 13 -11.93 10.91 -1.21
C GLY A 13 -12.74 11.20 -2.46
N MET A 14 -14.07 11.34 -2.29
CA MET A 14 -14.96 11.72 -3.39
C MET A 14 -14.46 12.99 -4.10
N PRO A 15 -14.70 13.12 -5.42
CA PRO A 15 -15.48 12.21 -6.27
C PRO A 15 -14.67 11.02 -6.84
N LYS A 16 -13.35 11.04 -6.79
CA LYS A 16 -12.50 10.02 -7.45
C LYS A 16 -12.55 8.66 -6.73
N TYR A 17 -12.59 8.69 -5.40
CA TYR A 17 -12.53 7.52 -4.54
C TYR A 17 -13.93 7.25 -3.95
N ILE A 18 -14.77 6.54 -4.71
CA ILE A 18 -16.19 6.33 -4.40
C ILE A 18 -16.48 5.35 -3.26
N TRP A 19 -15.45 4.62 -2.81
CA TRP A 19 -15.55 3.55 -1.83
C TRP A 19 -15.14 3.95 -0.40
N GLY A 20 -14.67 5.19 -0.20
CA GLY A 20 -14.20 5.69 1.10
C GLY A 20 -15.30 5.87 2.14
N GLY A 21 -14.88 5.93 3.40
CA GLY A 21 -15.76 6.13 4.56
C GLY A 21 -15.26 7.22 5.50
N ARG A 22 -15.44 7.00 6.80
CA ARG A 22 -14.93 7.86 7.87
C ARG A 22 -14.27 7.06 9.00
N ASN A 23 -13.93 5.79 8.75
CA ASN A 23 -13.38 4.89 9.76
C ASN A 23 -11.94 5.22 10.15
N LEU A 24 -11.19 5.98 9.32
CA LEU A 24 -9.86 6.48 9.68
C LEU A 24 -9.87 7.37 10.94
N ALA A 25 -11.02 7.96 11.29
CA ALA A 25 -11.16 8.69 12.54
C ALA A 25 -10.94 7.80 13.78
N ALA A 26 -11.34 6.51 13.70
CA ALA A 26 -11.16 5.55 14.80
C ALA A 26 -9.69 5.20 15.09
N ILE A 27 -8.81 5.40 14.11
CA ILE A 27 -7.36 5.23 14.27
C ILE A 27 -6.63 6.55 14.55
N GLY A 28 -7.37 7.61 14.90
CA GLY A 28 -6.83 8.90 15.34
C GLY A 28 -6.59 9.93 14.24
N LYS A 29 -7.03 9.69 13.01
CA LYS A 29 -6.94 10.68 11.92
C LYS A 29 -7.95 11.80 12.09
N ARG A 30 -7.52 13.04 11.82
CA ARG A 30 -8.36 14.23 11.87
C ARG A 30 -8.98 14.50 10.51
N LEU A 31 -10.10 13.83 10.25
CA LEU A 31 -10.76 13.93 8.95
C LEU A 31 -11.38 15.30 8.72
N PRO A 32 -11.52 15.76 7.45
CA PRO A 32 -12.33 16.91 7.10
C PRO A 32 -13.75 16.81 7.67
N ASN A 33 -14.37 17.94 7.97
CA ASN A 33 -15.71 17.97 8.59
C ASN A 33 -16.76 17.30 7.71
N GLU A 34 -16.62 17.38 6.40
CA GLU A 34 -17.56 16.86 5.41
C GLU A 34 -16.88 15.88 4.45
N GLY A 35 -17.71 15.08 3.79
CA GLY A 35 -17.28 14.10 2.79
C GLY A 35 -16.72 12.80 3.37
N THR A 36 -16.40 11.90 2.47
CA THR A 36 -15.74 10.63 2.76
C THR A 36 -14.25 10.72 2.49
N VAL A 37 -13.48 9.95 3.22
CA VAL A 37 -12.04 9.79 3.02
C VAL A 37 -11.76 8.32 2.73
N ALA A 38 -11.20 8.04 1.60
CA ALA A 38 -10.84 6.70 1.17
C ALA A 38 -9.41 6.34 1.55
N GLU A 39 -8.49 7.29 1.41
CA GLU A 39 -7.08 7.09 1.72
C GLU A 39 -6.52 8.29 2.48
N SER A 40 -5.60 8.03 3.41
CA SER A 40 -4.72 9.01 4.04
C SER A 40 -3.29 8.67 3.64
N TRP A 41 -2.65 9.51 2.84
CA TRP A 41 -1.27 9.32 2.43
C TRP A 41 -0.33 9.90 3.46
N GLU A 42 0.48 9.04 4.05
CA GLU A 42 1.34 9.37 5.19
C GLU A 42 2.72 9.87 4.74
N VAL A 43 3.30 9.18 3.75
CA VAL A 43 4.60 9.53 3.14
C VAL A 43 4.50 9.31 1.66
N SER A 44 4.68 10.36 0.87
CA SER A 44 4.53 10.32 -0.58
C SER A 44 5.40 11.34 -1.29
N CYS A 45 6.12 10.91 -2.31
CA CYS A 45 6.68 11.77 -3.37
C CYS A 45 6.00 11.48 -4.73
N ASN A 46 4.78 10.95 -4.71
CA ASN A 46 4.01 10.71 -5.93
C ASN A 46 3.37 12.04 -6.39
N PRO A 47 3.43 12.38 -7.70
CA PRO A 47 2.85 13.62 -8.22
C PRO A 47 1.34 13.77 -7.95
N ALA A 48 0.63 12.65 -7.74
CA ALA A 48 -0.78 12.69 -7.35
C ALA A 48 -1.02 13.24 -5.93
N GLY A 49 0.04 13.34 -5.09
CA GLY A 49 -0.05 13.89 -3.73
C GLY A 49 1.31 13.90 -3.06
N LEU A 50 1.94 15.06 -3.02
CA LEU A 50 3.26 15.27 -2.43
C LEU A 50 3.14 15.55 -0.93
N SER A 51 3.90 14.83 -0.11
CA SER A 51 3.98 15.08 1.33
C SER A 51 4.66 16.41 1.62
N VAL A 52 4.01 17.25 2.45
CA VAL A 52 4.56 18.50 2.96
C VAL A 52 5.03 18.29 4.39
N ILE A 53 6.25 18.72 4.69
CA ILE A 53 6.84 18.59 6.02
C ILE A 53 6.17 19.58 6.97
N SER A 54 5.71 19.10 8.13
CA SER A 54 4.93 19.90 9.09
C SER A 54 5.73 20.39 10.30
N ASN A 55 7.03 20.01 10.43
CA ASN A 55 7.87 20.38 11.56
C ASN A 55 9.31 20.74 11.16
N GLY A 56 10.04 21.35 12.09
CA GLY A 56 11.48 21.61 11.98
C GLY A 56 11.86 22.63 10.89
N GLU A 57 13.12 22.55 10.45
CA GLU A 57 13.73 23.49 9.51
C GLU A 57 13.06 23.47 8.12
N TYR A 58 12.63 22.30 7.66
CA TYR A 58 11.96 22.10 6.37
C TYR A 58 10.43 22.26 6.43
N LYS A 59 9.86 22.82 7.51
CA LYS A 59 8.41 23.02 7.62
C LYS A 59 7.86 23.80 6.43
N GLY A 60 6.83 23.25 5.78
CA GLY A 60 6.18 23.83 4.59
C GLY A 60 6.84 23.46 3.26
N VAL A 61 7.93 22.70 3.29
CA VAL A 61 8.64 22.22 2.09
C VAL A 61 8.11 20.83 1.72
N GLU A 62 7.97 20.57 0.44
CA GLU A 62 7.62 19.24 -0.08
C GLU A 62 8.79 18.26 0.10
N LEU A 63 8.48 17.04 0.54
CA LEU A 63 9.48 15.98 0.75
C LEU A 63 10.31 15.71 -0.52
N VAL A 64 9.71 15.78 -1.69
CA VAL A 64 10.40 15.57 -2.98
C VAL A 64 11.56 16.54 -3.15
N SER A 65 11.38 17.83 -2.81
CA SER A 65 12.43 18.84 -2.90
C SER A 65 13.58 18.58 -1.92
N VAL A 66 13.26 18.10 -0.73
CA VAL A 66 14.27 17.73 0.28
C VAL A 66 15.05 16.48 -0.14
N VAL A 67 14.38 15.51 -0.77
CA VAL A 67 15.01 14.32 -1.33
C VAL A 67 15.95 14.69 -2.50
N GLU A 68 15.54 15.62 -3.35
CA GLU A 68 16.39 16.14 -4.45
C GLU A 68 17.62 16.90 -3.93
N GLU A 69 17.44 17.72 -2.89
CA GLU A 69 18.52 18.49 -2.27
C GLU A 69 19.54 17.59 -1.54
N LEU A 70 19.06 16.67 -0.71
CA LEU A 70 19.91 15.91 0.21
C LEU A 70 20.32 14.53 -0.33
N GLY A 71 19.63 14.01 -1.32
CA GLY A 71 19.94 12.72 -1.96
C GLY A 71 20.19 11.60 -0.95
N GLY A 72 21.37 10.98 -1.01
CA GLY A 72 21.80 9.93 -0.09
C GLY A 72 21.83 10.34 1.39
N GLY A 73 21.85 11.63 1.69
CA GLY A 73 21.78 12.13 3.06
C GLY A 73 20.46 11.83 3.74
N ILE A 74 19.35 11.75 2.99
CA ILE A 74 18.01 11.46 3.53
C ILE A 74 17.55 10.02 3.24
N VAL A 75 17.80 9.49 2.02
CA VAL A 75 17.36 8.14 1.67
C VAL A 75 18.36 7.06 2.11
N GLY A 76 19.56 7.46 2.46
CA GLY A 76 20.66 6.56 2.81
C GLY A 76 21.64 6.37 1.65
N ASN A 77 22.85 5.90 2.00
CA ASN A 77 23.96 5.75 1.07
C ASN A 77 24.23 4.29 0.66
N ALA A 78 23.33 3.38 1.00
CA ALA A 78 23.44 1.99 0.54
C ALA A 78 23.38 1.94 -1.00
N LYS A 79 24.16 1.03 -1.60
CA LYS A 79 24.28 0.90 -3.06
C LYS A 79 22.91 0.77 -3.78
N VAL A 80 21.93 0.19 -3.11
CA VAL A 80 20.56 0.02 -3.63
C VAL A 80 19.88 1.37 -3.93
N PHE A 81 20.28 2.45 -3.26
CA PHE A 81 19.72 3.79 -3.46
C PHE A 81 20.49 4.64 -4.49
N ALA A 82 21.68 4.23 -4.89
CA ALA A 82 22.57 5.04 -5.76
C ALA A 82 21.95 5.40 -7.12
N ASN A 83 21.03 4.59 -7.64
CA ASN A 83 20.39 4.77 -8.94
C ASN A 83 18.92 5.20 -8.85
N LEU A 84 18.40 5.45 -7.65
CA LEU A 84 17.02 5.91 -7.50
C LEU A 84 16.88 7.37 -7.95
N LYS A 85 15.97 7.62 -8.87
CA LYS A 85 15.64 8.97 -9.36
C LYS A 85 14.55 9.64 -8.53
N ARG A 86 13.75 8.83 -7.82
CA ARG A 86 12.61 9.28 -7.00
C ARG A 86 12.61 8.54 -5.66
N PHE A 87 11.96 9.13 -4.65
CA PHE A 87 11.72 8.47 -3.37
C PHE A 87 10.94 7.17 -3.60
N PRO A 88 11.39 6.01 -3.06
CA PRO A 88 10.95 4.70 -3.56
C PRO A 88 9.62 4.20 -3.02
N LEU A 89 9.09 4.78 -1.95
CA LEU A 89 7.93 4.25 -1.24
C LEU A 89 6.75 5.24 -1.20
N LEU A 90 5.56 4.68 -1.11
CA LEU A 90 4.32 5.35 -0.74
C LEU A 90 3.70 4.58 0.43
N VAL A 91 3.39 5.29 1.51
CA VAL A 91 2.74 4.74 2.72
C VAL A 91 1.40 5.42 2.91
N LYS A 92 0.35 4.64 3.10
CA LYS A 92 -1.00 5.17 3.29
C LYS A 92 -1.86 4.28 4.19
N PHE A 93 -2.90 4.88 4.76
CA PHE A 93 -4.04 4.15 5.31
C PHE A 93 -5.18 4.16 4.30
N ILE A 94 -5.88 3.05 4.22
CA ILE A 94 -7.04 2.83 3.35
C ILE A 94 -8.25 2.53 4.22
N ASP A 95 -9.37 3.21 3.94
CA ASP A 95 -10.69 2.96 4.52
C ASP A 95 -11.61 2.41 3.44
N ALA A 96 -11.69 1.10 3.33
CA ALA A 96 -12.57 0.40 2.42
C ALA A 96 -13.99 0.29 3.03
N ASN A 97 -14.78 1.36 2.95
CA ASN A 97 -16.17 1.34 3.36
C ASN A 97 -17.05 0.54 2.37
N GLU A 98 -16.64 0.50 1.10
CA GLU A 98 -17.20 -0.36 0.05
C GLU A 98 -16.09 -1.18 -0.59
N ASP A 99 -16.44 -2.22 -1.34
CA ASP A 99 -15.47 -3.05 -2.06
C ASP A 99 -14.65 -2.21 -3.06
N LEU A 100 -13.34 -2.36 -3.06
CA LEU A 100 -12.48 -1.80 -4.10
C LEU A 100 -12.60 -2.64 -5.38
N SER A 101 -12.23 -2.03 -6.52
CA SER A 101 -12.18 -2.75 -7.80
C SER A 101 -11.20 -3.91 -7.73
N ILE A 102 -11.51 -4.98 -8.44
CA ILE A 102 -10.56 -6.07 -8.69
C ILE A 102 -9.51 -5.55 -9.66
N GLN A 103 -8.24 -5.70 -9.29
CA GLN A 103 -7.11 -5.08 -9.96
C GLN A 103 -5.85 -5.93 -9.89
N VAL A 104 -4.89 -5.56 -10.71
CA VAL A 104 -3.53 -6.10 -10.70
C VAL A 104 -2.53 -4.97 -10.96
N HIS A 105 -1.31 -5.11 -10.45
CA HIS A 105 -0.23 -4.16 -10.63
C HIS A 105 0.93 -4.75 -11.43
N PRO A 106 1.61 -3.94 -12.27
CA PRO A 106 2.79 -4.38 -13.00
C PRO A 106 4.02 -4.48 -12.10
N GLY A 107 4.99 -5.30 -12.53
CA GLY A 107 6.37 -5.25 -12.03
C GLY A 107 7.18 -4.12 -12.69
N ASP A 108 8.41 -3.89 -12.19
CA ASP A 108 9.29 -2.81 -12.65
C ASP A 108 9.55 -2.86 -14.17
N GLU A 109 9.83 -4.04 -14.71
CA GLU A 109 10.14 -4.20 -16.14
C GLU A 109 8.99 -3.75 -17.04
N TYR A 110 7.76 -4.13 -16.70
CA TYR A 110 6.58 -3.72 -17.45
C TYR A 110 6.29 -2.23 -17.25
N ALA A 111 6.41 -1.71 -16.03
CA ALA A 111 6.22 -0.30 -15.74
C ALA A 111 7.18 0.58 -16.54
N GLN A 112 8.45 0.18 -16.64
CA GLN A 112 9.47 0.90 -17.41
C GLN A 112 9.24 0.81 -18.91
N SER A 113 8.91 -0.36 -19.43
CA SER A 113 8.80 -0.58 -20.88
C SER A 113 7.47 -0.13 -21.49
N ALA A 114 6.36 -0.26 -20.76
CA ALA A 114 5.01 -0.02 -21.26
C ALA A 114 4.38 1.29 -20.76
N GLU A 115 4.79 1.79 -19.61
CA GLU A 115 4.19 2.98 -18.97
C GLU A 115 5.18 4.14 -18.83
N ASN A 116 6.47 3.94 -19.12
CA ASN A 116 7.54 4.91 -18.88
C ASN A 116 7.62 5.35 -17.41
N GLU A 117 7.29 4.44 -16.49
CA GLU A 117 7.36 4.64 -15.04
C GLU A 117 8.56 3.91 -14.44
N GLU A 118 9.19 4.52 -13.41
CA GLU A 118 10.38 3.96 -12.78
C GLU A 118 10.06 2.70 -11.97
N PHE A 119 8.88 2.68 -11.32
CA PHE A 119 8.51 1.64 -10.38
C PHE A 119 7.27 0.87 -10.84
N GLY A 120 7.35 -0.45 -10.70
CA GLY A 120 6.18 -1.29 -10.57
C GLY A 120 5.47 -1.05 -9.24
N LYS A 121 4.54 -1.93 -8.86
CA LYS A 121 3.75 -1.73 -7.64
C LYS A 121 3.64 -3.03 -6.86
N ASN A 122 4.67 -3.31 -6.06
CA ASN A 122 4.62 -4.33 -5.03
C ASN A 122 4.13 -3.69 -3.74
N GLU A 123 3.24 -4.35 -3.04
CA GLU A 123 2.56 -3.86 -1.85
C GLU A 123 2.61 -4.85 -0.70
N MET A 124 2.40 -4.34 0.50
CA MET A 124 1.98 -5.11 1.66
C MET A 124 0.88 -4.38 2.39
N TRP A 125 -0.04 -5.13 2.97
CA TRP A 125 -1.13 -4.64 3.78
C TRP A 125 -1.02 -5.15 5.21
N TYR A 126 -1.18 -4.24 6.17
CA TYR A 126 -1.42 -4.57 7.57
C TYR A 126 -2.85 -4.21 7.92
N VAL A 127 -3.66 -5.18 8.27
CA VAL A 127 -5.07 -4.97 8.64
C VAL A 127 -5.14 -4.32 10.01
N VAL A 128 -5.57 -3.05 10.06
CA VAL A 128 -5.71 -2.28 11.30
C VAL A 128 -7.05 -2.56 11.96
N ALA A 129 -8.11 -2.59 11.16
CA ALA A 129 -9.45 -2.95 11.60
C ALA A 129 -10.19 -3.71 10.50
N ALA A 130 -11.08 -4.61 10.89
CA ALA A 130 -11.93 -5.36 9.97
C ALA A 130 -13.27 -5.67 10.63
N ASN A 131 -14.36 -5.54 9.88
CA ASN A 131 -15.67 -5.98 10.30
C ASN A 131 -15.73 -7.51 10.33
N GLN A 132 -16.65 -8.08 11.10
CA GLN A 132 -16.85 -9.52 11.12
C GLN A 132 -17.18 -10.04 9.71
N GLY A 133 -16.43 -11.04 9.25
CA GLY A 133 -16.59 -11.62 7.92
C GLY A 133 -16.00 -10.79 6.77
N ALA A 134 -15.28 -9.72 7.06
CA ALA A 134 -14.56 -8.95 6.03
C ALA A 134 -13.52 -9.82 5.33
N SER A 135 -13.37 -9.63 4.02
CA SER A 135 -12.52 -10.47 3.20
C SER A 135 -11.83 -9.68 2.09
N LEU A 136 -10.79 -10.27 1.55
CA LEU A 136 -10.05 -9.79 0.39
C LEU A 136 -10.30 -10.74 -0.79
N ILE A 137 -10.20 -10.22 -2.01
CA ILE A 137 -9.85 -11.06 -3.16
C ILE A 137 -8.33 -11.18 -3.17
N TYR A 138 -7.85 -12.41 -3.22
CA TYR A 138 -6.42 -12.70 -3.18
C TYR A 138 -6.08 -13.83 -4.15
N ASP A 139 -5.52 -13.46 -5.30
CA ASP A 139 -5.10 -14.35 -6.37
C ASP A 139 -6.26 -15.00 -7.18
N ILE A 140 -5.89 -15.59 -8.29
CA ILE A 140 -6.76 -16.44 -9.09
C ILE A 140 -6.85 -17.83 -8.47
N LYS A 141 -7.89 -18.60 -8.79
CA LYS A 141 -7.97 -20.00 -8.37
C LYS A 141 -6.89 -20.85 -9.04
N PRO A 142 -6.35 -21.88 -8.34
CA PRO A 142 -5.37 -22.78 -8.93
C PRO A 142 -5.86 -23.38 -10.25
N GLY A 143 -4.98 -23.35 -11.26
CA GLY A 143 -5.28 -23.91 -12.59
C GLY A 143 -6.05 -22.98 -13.53
N THR A 144 -6.45 -21.78 -13.10
CA THR A 144 -7.05 -20.77 -13.99
C THR A 144 -6.02 -20.35 -15.05
N THR A 145 -6.36 -20.56 -16.32
CA THR A 145 -5.51 -20.13 -17.44
C THR A 145 -5.81 -18.70 -17.87
N ARG A 146 -4.91 -18.09 -18.65
CA ARG A 146 -5.10 -16.75 -19.23
C ARG A 146 -6.37 -16.71 -20.10
N GLU A 147 -6.61 -17.74 -20.90
CA GLU A 147 -7.77 -17.85 -21.80
C GLU A 147 -9.07 -17.96 -20.98
N GLU A 148 -9.07 -18.79 -19.94
CA GLU A 148 -10.21 -18.91 -19.05
C GLU A 148 -10.52 -17.59 -18.34
N PHE A 149 -9.52 -16.94 -17.78
CA PHE A 149 -9.66 -15.67 -17.11
C PHE A 149 -10.23 -14.60 -18.06
N SER A 150 -9.67 -14.47 -19.27
CA SER A 150 -10.16 -13.53 -20.29
C SER A 150 -11.62 -13.80 -20.65
N ARG A 151 -11.99 -15.04 -20.90
CA ARG A 151 -13.37 -15.44 -21.17
C ARG A 151 -14.31 -15.09 -20.00
N LYS A 152 -13.88 -15.33 -18.77
CA LYS A 152 -14.67 -14.99 -17.57
C LYS A 152 -14.85 -13.48 -17.38
N VAL A 153 -13.87 -12.66 -17.79
CA VAL A 153 -14.02 -11.20 -17.82
C VAL A 153 -15.08 -10.81 -18.87
N ASP A 154 -15.01 -11.35 -20.08
CA ASP A 154 -15.97 -11.05 -21.17
C ASP A 154 -17.41 -11.49 -20.82
N GLU A 155 -17.54 -12.58 -20.06
CA GLU A 155 -18.83 -13.11 -19.57
C GLU A 155 -19.33 -12.39 -18.31
N ASN A 156 -18.63 -11.36 -17.80
CA ASN A 156 -18.93 -10.67 -16.53
C ASN A 156 -19.00 -11.62 -15.32
N SER A 157 -18.20 -12.68 -15.33
CA SER A 157 -18.17 -13.75 -14.33
C SER A 157 -16.77 -13.99 -13.73
N VAL A 158 -15.90 -12.98 -13.79
CA VAL A 158 -14.49 -13.08 -13.33
C VAL A 158 -14.35 -13.51 -11.87
N LEU A 159 -15.34 -13.20 -11.02
CA LEU A 159 -15.37 -13.63 -9.63
C LEU A 159 -15.31 -15.15 -9.45
N ASP A 160 -15.80 -15.91 -10.43
CA ASP A 160 -15.80 -17.38 -10.39
C ASP A 160 -14.39 -17.98 -10.37
N CYS A 161 -13.39 -17.26 -10.91
CA CYS A 161 -12.01 -17.71 -10.95
C CYS A 161 -11.10 -17.03 -9.93
N LEU A 162 -11.67 -16.32 -8.94
CA LEU A 162 -10.91 -15.64 -7.89
C LEU A 162 -11.05 -16.33 -6.54
N GLN A 163 -10.04 -16.13 -5.69
CA GLN A 163 -10.05 -16.63 -4.32
C GLN A 163 -10.45 -15.52 -3.35
N THR A 164 -11.19 -15.91 -2.31
CA THR A 164 -11.58 -15.03 -1.20
C THR A 164 -10.86 -15.45 0.07
N VAL A 165 -10.24 -14.49 0.76
CA VAL A 165 -9.52 -14.71 2.01
C VAL A 165 -10.11 -13.82 3.09
N TYR A 166 -10.60 -14.42 4.18
CA TYR A 166 -11.10 -13.69 5.34
C TYR A 166 -9.94 -13.11 6.15
N VAL A 167 -10.12 -11.88 6.64
CA VAL A 167 -9.09 -11.18 7.39
C VAL A 167 -9.59 -10.68 8.74
N SER A 168 -8.63 -10.48 9.64
CA SER A 168 -8.82 -9.95 11.00
C SER A 168 -7.77 -8.88 11.29
N PRO A 169 -8.02 -7.98 12.25
CA PRO A 169 -7.02 -7.03 12.70
C PRO A 169 -5.70 -7.73 13.09
N GLY A 170 -4.58 -7.21 12.62
CA GLY A 170 -3.25 -7.78 12.81
C GLY A 170 -2.77 -8.70 11.69
N ASP A 171 -3.65 -9.11 10.77
CA ASP A 171 -3.24 -9.89 9.60
C ASP A 171 -2.31 -9.06 8.68
N VAL A 172 -1.31 -9.74 8.14
CA VAL A 172 -0.35 -9.20 7.17
C VAL A 172 -0.53 -9.93 5.85
N VAL A 173 -0.71 -9.16 4.78
CA VAL A 173 -0.93 -9.69 3.43
C VAL A 173 0.09 -9.08 2.49
N ASN A 174 0.85 -9.92 1.77
CA ASN A 174 1.82 -9.46 0.77
C ASN A 174 1.19 -9.51 -0.62
N ILE A 175 1.23 -8.41 -1.34
CA ILE A 175 0.67 -8.26 -2.69
C ILE A 175 1.82 -8.04 -3.69
N PRO A 176 2.44 -9.11 -4.20
CA PRO A 176 3.44 -8.96 -5.25
C PRO A 176 2.81 -8.48 -6.56
N ALA A 177 3.60 -7.81 -7.39
CA ALA A 177 3.20 -7.52 -8.76
C ALA A 177 2.73 -8.79 -9.48
N GLY A 178 1.71 -8.67 -10.32
CA GLY A 178 1.09 -9.78 -11.05
C GLY A 178 0.00 -10.53 -10.27
N LEU A 179 -0.19 -10.27 -8.98
CA LEU A 179 -1.26 -10.88 -8.18
C LEU A 179 -2.57 -10.11 -8.35
N VAL A 180 -3.62 -10.81 -8.77
CA VAL A 180 -4.98 -10.23 -8.83
C VAL A 180 -5.53 -10.10 -7.41
N HIS A 181 -6.02 -8.91 -7.05
CA HIS A 181 -6.48 -8.65 -5.69
C HIS A 181 -7.57 -7.58 -5.63
N ALA A 182 -8.26 -7.52 -4.49
CA ALA A 182 -9.14 -6.42 -4.10
C ALA A 182 -9.29 -6.37 -2.58
N ILE A 183 -9.47 -5.17 -2.04
CA ILE A 183 -9.85 -4.96 -0.65
C ILE A 183 -11.37 -4.98 -0.58
N GLY A 184 -11.92 -5.89 0.20
CA GLY A 184 -13.37 -5.95 0.46
C GLY A 184 -13.81 -4.90 1.48
N LYS A 185 -15.09 -4.62 1.49
CA LYS A 185 -15.69 -3.62 2.37
C LYS A 185 -15.52 -3.94 3.86
N GLY A 186 -15.48 -2.89 4.66
CA GLY A 186 -15.38 -2.98 6.12
C GLY A 186 -13.98 -3.21 6.64
N ILE A 187 -12.95 -2.89 5.84
CA ILE A 187 -11.54 -3.05 6.20
C ILE A 187 -10.88 -1.67 6.27
N VAL A 188 -10.10 -1.45 7.34
CA VAL A 188 -9.12 -0.37 7.45
C VAL A 188 -7.74 -1.02 7.50
N LEU A 189 -6.85 -0.61 6.60
CA LEU A 189 -5.51 -1.17 6.55
C LEU A 189 -4.45 -0.10 6.33
N ALA A 190 -3.21 -0.41 6.74
CA ALA A 190 -2.02 0.32 6.35
C ALA A 190 -1.42 -0.38 5.12
N GLU A 191 -1.18 0.39 4.06
CA GLU A 191 -0.54 -0.08 2.84
C GLU A 191 0.83 0.55 2.69
N ILE A 192 1.83 -0.28 2.53
CA ILE A 192 3.19 0.10 2.19
C ILE A 192 3.50 -0.45 0.81
N GLN A 193 3.86 0.42 -0.12
CA GLN A 193 4.06 0.07 -1.53
C GLN A 193 5.25 0.81 -2.15
N GLN A 194 5.68 0.35 -3.31
CA GLN A 194 6.54 1.15 -4.18
C GLN A 194 5.82 2.46 -4.56
N ASN A 195 6.57 3.51 -4.85
CA ASN A 195 6.03 4.83 -5.19
C ASN A 195 5.44 4.85 -6.62
N SER A 196 4.35 4.12 -6.80
CA SER A 196 3.61 3.96 -8.06
C SER A 196 2.11 3.99 -7.80
N ASP A 197 1.33 4.54 -8.73
CA ASP A 197 -0.13 4.47 -8.74
C ASP A 197 -0.69 3.66 -9.94
N LEU A 198 0.18 2.91 -10.61
CA LEU A 198 -0.20 2.05 -11.72
C LEU A 198 -1.17 0.96 -11.25
N THR A 199 -2.38 1.01 -11.76
CA THR A 199 -3.45 0.08 -11.42
C THR A 199 -4.20 -0.36 -12.67
N TYR A 200 -4.18 -1.65 -12.95
CA TYR A 200 -4.97 -2.22 -14.04
C TYR A 200 -6.24 -2.84 -13.48
N ARG A 201 -7.34 -2.10 -13.65
CA ARG A 201 -8.66 -2.52 -13.18
C ARG A 201 -9.22 -3.58 -14.09
N VAL A 202 -9.62 -4.70 -13.49
CA VAL A 202 -10.21 -5.86 -14.20
C VAL A 202 -11.72 -5.86 -14.08
N PHE A 203 -12.24 -5.52 -12.90
CA PHE A 203 -13.68 -5.53 -12.65
C PHE A 203 -14.03 -4.48 -11.58
N ASP A 204 -15.15 -3.79 -11.75
CA ASP A 204 -15.55 -2.69 -10.86
C ASP A 204 -17.03 -2.73 -10.45
N TYR A 205 -17.65 -3.90 -10.48
CA TYR A 205 -19.04 -4.09 -10.07
C TYR A 205 -20.03 -3.18 -10.82
N ASP A 206 -19.74 -2.83 -12.07
CA ASP A 206 -20.53 -1.93 -12.92
C ASP A 206 -20.83 -0.57 -12.26
N ARG A 207 -19.97 -0.11 -11.35
CA ARG A 207 -20.14 1.16 -10.65
C ARG A 207 -19.85 2.35 -11.55
N THR A 208 -20.73 3.33 -11.49
CA THR A 208 -20.54 4.61 -12.16
C THR A 208 -19.77 5.59 -11.28
N GLY A 209 -18.92 6.37 -11.90
CA GLY A 209 -18.32 7.55 -11.27
C GLY A 209 -19.33 8.68 -11.11
N PRO A 210 -18.93 9.83 -10.52
CA PRO A 210 -19.78 10.99 -10.33
C PRO A 210 -20.29 11.61 -11.64
N ASP A 211 -19.63 11.33 -12.74
CA ASP A 211 -20.01 11.74 -14.11
C ASP A 211 -21.06 10.80 -14.75
N GLY A 212 -21.54 9.80 -13.99
CA GLY A 212 -22.50 8.80 -14.46
C GLY A 212 -21.94 7.76 -15.42
N LYS A 213 -20.61 7.75 -15.63
CA LYS A 213 -19.94 6.78 -16.51
C LYS A 213 -19.28 5.66 -15.73
N LEU A 214 -19.21 4.48 -16.33
CA LEU A 214 -18.42 3.38 -15.79
C LEU A 214 -16.95 3.77 -15.74
N ARG A 215 -16.24 3.35 -14.67
CA ARG A 215 -14.80 3.56 -14.58
C ARG A 215 -14.08 2.67 -15.63
N PRO A 216 -13.04 3.19 -16.30
CA PRO A 216 -12.31 2.42 -17.32
C PRO A 216 -11.72 1.13 -16.76
N LEU A 217 -11.87 0.04 -17.51
CA LEU A 217 -11.19 -1.23 -17.30
C LEU A 217 -9.91 -1.28 -18.16
N HIS A 218 -8.91 -2.02 -17.70
CA HIS A 218 -7.59 -2.12 -18.33
C HIS A 218 -7.25 -3.57 -18.68
N ILE A 219 -8.21 -4.31 -19.25
CA ILE A 219 -8.16 -5.77 -19.40
C ILE A 219 -6.91 -6.25 -20.14
N LYS A 220 -6.57 -5.62 -21.28
CA LYS A 220 -5.38 -6.01 -22.03
C LYS A 220 -4.10 -5.91 -21.19
N LYS A 221 -3.86 -4.76 -20.54
CA LYS A 221 -2.70 -4.54 -19.68
C LYS A 221 -2.72 -5.47 -18.45
N ALA A 222 -3.90 -5.71 -17.88
CA ALA A 222 -4.05 -6.65 -16.77
C ALA A 222 -3.63 -8.06 -17.20
N LEU A 223 -4.13 -8.56 -18.32
CA LEU A 223 -3.74 -9.86 -18.85
C LEU A 223 -2.24 -9.97 -19.15
N ASP A 224 -1.59 -8.87 -19.52
CA ASP A 224 -0.14 -8.87 -19.79
C ASP A 224 0.70 -9.03 -18.52
N VAL A 225 0.18 -8.63 -17.35
CA VAL A 225 0.94 -8.63 -16.09
C VAL A 225 0.46 -9.65 -15.07
N ILE A 226 -0.76 -10.21 -15.19
CA ILE A 226 -1.23 -11.26 -14.30
C ILE A 226 -0.29 -12.46 -14.37
N ASP A 227 0.12 -12.95 -13.20
CA ASP A 227 0.90 -14.19 -13.10
C ASP A 227 -0.03 -15.41 -13.18
N PHE A 228 0.00 -16.09 -14.33
CA PHE A 228 -0.68 -17.38 -14.57
C PHE A 228 0.26 -18.56 -14.41
N GLY A 229 1.42 -18.37 -13.78
CA GLY A 229 2.43 -19.43 -13.60
C GLY A 229 1.99 -20.54 -12.64
N PRO A 230 2.84 -21.57 -12.46
CA PRO A 230 2.51 -22.73 -11.63
C PRO A 230 2.21 -22.42 -10.16
N SER A 231 2.67 -21.28 -9.64
CA SER A 231 2.42 -20.83 -8.27
C SER A 231 1.16 -19.99 -8.13
N ALA A 232 0.51 -19.63 -9.24
CA ALA A 232 -0.74 -18.85 -9.21
C ALA A 232 -1.83 -19.62 -8.44
N GLY A 233 -2.51 -18.94 -7.54
CA GLY A 233 -3.52 -19.54 -6.67
C GLY A 233 -2.99 -20.40 -5.53
N LEU A 234 -1.68 -20.60 -5.42
CA LEU A 234 -1.05 -21.39 -4.36
C LEU A 234 -0.20 -20.58 -3.40
N ARG A 235 -0.23 -19.24 -3.54
CA ARG A 235 0.54 -18.33 -2.70
C ARG A 235 -0.01 -18.29 -1.29
N LYS A 236 0.89 -18.10 -0.32
CA LYS A 236 0.52 -17.90 1.07
C LYS A 236 -0.15 -16.53 1.22
N GLU A 237 -1.40 -16.52 1.66
CA GLU A 237 -2.22 -15.32 1.74
C GLU A 237 -1.79 -14.43 2.91
N LYS A 238 -1.53 -15.02 4.08
CA LYS A 238 -1.23 -14.28 5.32
C LYS A 238 0.09 -14.68 5.93
N TYR A 239 0.76 -13.69 6.52
CA TYR A 239 2.07 -13.84 7.16
C TYR A 239 1.97 -13.49 8.64
N THR A 240 2.55 -14.32 9.50
CA THR A 240 2.66 -14.05 10.95
C THR A 240 3.90 -13.24 11.30
N GLY A 241 4.85 -13.15 10.37
CA GLY A 241 6.15 -12.54 10.60
C GLY A 241 7.10 -13.44 11.42
N LEU A 242 8.29 -12.93 11.63
CA LEU A 242 9.32 -13.51 12.50
C LEU A 242 9.47 -12.64 13.73
N SER A 243 8.97 -13.09 14.87
CA SER A 243 9.18 -12.43 16.15
C SER A 243 10.61 -12.67 16.63
N LEU A 244 11.28 -11.61 17.01
CA LEU A 244 12.60 -11.64 17.62
C LEU A 244 12.48 -11.76 19.15
N GLU A 245 13.55 -12.17 19.81
CA GLU A 245 13.59 -12.20 21.27
C GLU A 245 13.23 -10.82 21.85
N PRO A 246 12.38 -10.77 22.89
CA PRO A 246 11.98 -9.51 23.50
C PRO A 246 13.18 -8.74 24.06
N GLU A 247 13.26 -7.46 23.74
CA GLU A 247 14.28 -6.57 24.26
C GLU A 247 13.63 -5.47 25.10
N MET A 248 14.08 -5.32 26.36
CA MET A 248 13.56 -4.32 27.31
C MET A 248 12.01 -4.39 27.49
N GLY A 249 11.42 -5.56 27.32
CA GLY A 249 9.96 -5.76 27.37
C GLY A 249 9.22 -5.34 26.09
N ASN A 250 9.92 -5.02 25.02
CA ASN A 250 9.35 -4.73 23.70
C ASN A 250 9.42 -5.99 22.84
N LEU A 251 8.41 -6.18 21.99
CA LEU A 251 8.43 -7.21 20.97
C LEU A 251 8.68 -6.57 19.61
N ARG A 252 9.63 -7.10 18.87
CA ARG A 252 9.93 -6.74 17.47
C ARG A 252 9.58 -7.91 16.56
N THR A 253 8.79 -7.67 15.54
CA THR A 253 8.39 -8.68 14.56
C THR A 253 8.74 -8.20 13.17
N ILE A 254 9.55 -8.95 12.43
CA ILE A 254 9.80 -8.70 11.01
C ILE A 254 8.59 -9.28 10.26
N VAL A 255 7.74 -8.41 9.71
CA VAL A 255 6.47 -8.82 9.09
C VAL A 255 6.64 -9.18 7.63
N VAL A 256 7.38 -8.35 6.88
CA VAL A 256 7.71 -8.55 5.46
C VAL A 256 9.12 -8.06 5.22
N ALA A 257 9.88 -8.78 4.40
CA ALA A 257 11.15 -8.32 3.85
C ALA A 257 11.29 -8.82 2.41
N ASN A 258 11.50 -7.91 1.49
CA ASN A 258 11.71 -8.19 0.07
C ASN A 258 12.76 -7.22 -0.51
N LYS A 259 12.97 -7.23 -1.82
CA LYS A 259 13.98 -6.34 -2.44
C LYS A 259 13.59 -4.85 -2.42
N TYR A 260 12.35 -4.50 -2.11
CA TYR A 260 11.82 -3.13 -2.17
C TYR A 260 11.74 -2.48 -0.80
N PHE A 261 11.32 -3.24 0.22
CA PHE A 261 11.15 -2.76 1.59
C PHE A 261 11.25 -3.89 2.61
N ALA A 262 11.59 -3.50 3.82
CA ALA A 262 11.44 -4.34 5.00
C ALA A 262 10.52 -3.63 6.00
N ILE A 263 9.57 -4.37 6.56
CA ILE A 263 8.57 -3.85 7.49
C ILE A 263 8.69 -4.60 8.80
N GLU A 264 8.78 -3.83 9.85
CA GLU A 264 8.88 -4.32 11.21
C GLU A 264 7.74 -3.74 12.04
N LYS A 265 7.13 -4.57 12.86
CA LYS A 265 6.16 -4.16 13.88
C LYS A 265 6.86 -4.14 15.23
N PHE A 266 6.67 -3.06 15.97
CA PHE A 266 7.15 -2.90 17.32
C PHE A 266 5.97 -2.79 18.29
N ASP A 267 5.90 -3.67 19.27
CA ASP A 267 5.02 -3.53 20.42
C ASP A 267 5.88 -2.97 21.57
N ILE A 268 5.79 -1.65 21.79
CA ILE A 268 6.68 -0.90 22.70
C ILE A 268 5.95 -0.69 24.02
N SER A 269 6.50 -1.25 25.12
CA SER A 269 5.95 -1.09 26.46
C SER A 269 6.46 0.16 27.18
N LYS A 270 7.72 0.58 26.94
CA LYS A 270 8.35 1.73 27.61
C LYS A 270 9.17 2.59 26.66
N LYS A 271 10.24 2.06 26.13
CA LYS A 271 11.25 2.77 25.34
C LYS A 271 11.83 1.83 24.29
N HIS A 272 12.05 2.35 23.10
CA HIS A 272 12.86 1.71 22.07
C HIS A 272 13.94 2.70 21.62
N GLU A 273 15.15 2.23 21.42
CA GLU A 273 16.28 3.01 20.91
C GLU A 273 16.80 2.38 19.63
N ALA A 274 17.01 3.19 18.61
CA ALA A 274 17.61 2.76 17.36
C ALA A 274 18.61 3.82 16.88
N ILE A 275 19.63 3.37 16.15
CA ILE A 275 20.64 4.24 15.57
C ILE A 275 20.42 4.29 14.05
N CYS A 276 20.23 5.50 13.52
CA CYS A 276 20.28 5.74 12.09
C CYS A 276 21.74 5.91 11.65
N ASN A 277 22.31 4.89 11.03
CA ASN A 277 23.73 4.84 10.66
C ASN A 277 24.02 5.44 9.27
N GLY A 278 23.01 6.03 8.61
CA GLY A 278 23.13 6.62 7.27
C GLY A 278 23.05 5.62 6.11
N GLU A 279 22.87 4.33 6.36
CA GLU A 279 22.73 3.34 5.28
C GLU A 279 21.35 3.34 4.62
N ARG A 280 20.31 3.66 5.41
CA ARG A 280 18.91 3.60 4.98
C ARG A 280 18.07 4.65 5.72
N PHE A 281 16.88 4.89 5.22
CA PHE A 281 15.86 5.67 5.92
C PHE A 281 14.89 4.75 6.67
N TYR A 282 14.15 5.35 7.60
CA TYR A 282 13.05 4.70 8.32
C TYR A 282 11.79 5.55 8.21
N ILE A 283 10.67 4.89 8.00
CA ILE A 283 9.33 5.49 8.11
C ILE A 283 8.68 4.86 9.34
N LEU A 284 8.31 5.70 10.31
CA LEU A 284 7.67 5.27 11.54
C LEU A 284 6.19 5.65 11.50
N THR A 285 5.31 4.65 11.55
CA THR A 285 3.86 4.84 11.54
C THR A 285 3.27 4.26 12.81
N ALA A 286 2.60 5.11 13.62
CA ALA A 286 1.89 4.66 14.81
C ALA A 286 0.52 4.10 14.39
N ILE A 287 0.29 2.81 14.62
CA ILE A 287 -0.99 2.13 14.35
C ILE A 287 -1.89 2.04 15.58
N SER A 288 -1.32 2.18 16.78
CA SER A 288 -2.06 2.26 18.04
C SER A 288 -1.21 2.95 19.11
N GLY A 289 -1.87 3.54 20.11
CA GLY A 289 -1.17 4.18 21.25
C GLY A 289 -0.59 5.55 20.90
N LYS A 290 0.34 6.00 21.75
CA LYS A 290 1.06 7.27 21.62
C LYS A 290 2.53 7.07 21.98
N ALA A 291 3.42 7.68 21.21
CA ALA A 291 4.85 7.68 21.46
C ALA A 291 5.42 9.09 21.28
N GLU A 292 6.51 9.37 21.97
CA GLU A 292 7.35 10.56 21.78
C GLU A 292 8.65 10.12 21.11
N LEU A 293 9.02 10.78 20.02
CA LEU A 293 10.28 10.60 19.34
C LEU A 293 11.23 11.71 19.76
N LYS A 294 12.43 11.34 20.26
CA LYS A 294 13.45 12.28 20.75
C LYS A 294 14.70 12.20 19.91
#